data_f8bc39a7e97053a68c91c86e133be20d
#
_entry.id   f8bc39a7e97053a68c91c86e133be20d
#
_cell.length_a   1.000
_cell.length_b   1.000
_cell.length_c   1.000
_cell.angle_alpha   90.00
_cell.angle_beta   90.00
_cell.angle_gamma   90.00
#
_symmetry.space_group_name_H-M   'P 1'
#
loop_
_entity.id
_entity.type
_entity.pdbx_description
1 polymer ?
#
loop_
_entity_poly.entity_id
_entity_poly.type
_entity_poly.pdbx_seq_one_letter_code
_entity_poly.pdbx_strand_id
1 'polypeptide(L)'
;MVRLFALVLTAYCYLQPGFALADDAAKQIVGTWKLTSWLIKFDGGDTVEPYGPNPKGRLVITSEEHWIIIITEANRGPAKNSDDKAALLDSMLAYSGKYTIDGDRISTRVDMSSNEIYTGANQNQTHIFNVEGNKLVLGTPERISAVRPGQKAVGILTWERER
;
A
#
# COMPACT_ATOMS: atom_id res chain seq x y z
N MET A 1 50.06 52.61 -1.32
CA MET A 1 50.07 51.19 -1.58
C MET A 1 48.82 50.57 -0.91
N VAL A 2 47.77 50.33 -1.68
CA VAL A 2 46.52 49.73 -1.19
C VAL A 2 46.50 48.30 -1.69
N ARG A 3 46.50 47.32 -0.75
CA ARG A 3 46.39 45.92 -1.08
C ARG A 3 44.90 45.52 -1.10
N LEU A 4 44.42 45.15 -2.29
CA LEU A 4 43.11 44.60 -2.52
C LEU A 4 43.13 43.10 -2.10
N PHE A 5 42.33 42.71 -1.08
CA PHE A 5 42.06 41.33 -0.74
C PHE A 5 40.84 40.86 -1.53
N ALA A 6 41.04 39.95 -2.47
CA ALA A 6 39.95 39.26 -3.18
C ALA A 6 39.43 38.15 -2.30
N LEU A 7 38.16 38.23 -1.85
CA LEU A 7 37.45 37.16 -1.17
C LEU A 7 36.88 36.18 -2.21
N VAL A 8 37.46 34.99 -2.28
CA VAL A 8 36.93 33.88 -3.09
C VAL A 8 35.83 33.19 -2.27
N LEU A 9 34.59 33.44 -2.67
CA LEU A 9 33.41 32.72 -2.09
C LEU A 9 33.26 31.37 -2.81
N THR A 10 33.74 30.30 -2.20
CA THR A 10 33.48 28.93 -2.66
C THR A 10 32.07 28.52 -2.23
N ALA A 11 31.13 28.49 -3.18
CA ALA A 11 29.80 27.93 -2.98
C ALA A 11 29.90 26.39 -2.89
N TYR A 12 29.78 25.83 -1.70
CA TYR A 12 29.61 24.40 -1.49
C TYR A 12 28.16 24.06 -1.84
N CYS A 13 27.95 23.47 -3.04
CA CYS A 13 26.71 22.79 -3.37
C CYS A 13 26.64 21.48 -2.55
N TYR A 14 25.88 21.49 -1.45
CA TYR A 14 25.51 20.24 -0.78
C TYR A 14 24.51 19.49 -1.68
N LEU A 15 25.01 18.51 -2.44
CA LEU A 15 24.13 17.49 -3.04
C LEU A 15 23.47 16.73 -1.89
N GLN A 16 22.16 16.90 -1.74
CA GLN A 16 21.36 16.16 -0.77
C GLN A 16 21.04 14.78 -1.37
N PRO A 17 21.55 13.66 -0.82
CA PRO A 17 21.31 12.32 -1.37
C PRO A 17 19.90 11.79 -1.17
N GLY A 18 19.04 12.48 -0.42
CA GLY A 18 17.70 12.00 -0.08
C GLY A 18 16.70 11.97 -1.23
N PHE A 19 16.82 12.85 -2.23
CA PHE A 19 15.86 12.92 -3.33
C PHE A 19 16.01 11.79 -4.37
N ALA A 20 17.22 11.28 -4.59
CA ALA A 20 17.48 10.22 -5.55
C ALA A 20 16.90 8.86 -5.11
N LEU A 21 16.94 8.55 -3.82
CA LEU A 21 16.45 7.27 -3.27
C LEU A 21 14.91 7.18 -3.29
N ALA A 22 14.20 8.28 -3.07
CA ALA A 22 12.73 8.31 -3.11
C ALA A 22 12.20 8.15 -4.55
N ASP A 23 12.85 8.78 -5.54
CA ASP A 23 12.48 8.68 -6.96
C ASP A 23 12.71 7.25 -7.51
N ASP A 24 13.77 6.58 -7.08
CA ASP A 24 14.04 5.18 -7.46
C ASP A 24 13.04 4.21 -6.83
N ALA A 25 12.64 4.39 -5.58
CA ALA A 25 11.63 3.57 -4.91
C ALA A 25 10.24 3.74 -5.56
N ALA A 26 9.89 4.98 -5.92
CA ALA A 26 8.65 5.29 -6.63
C ALA A 26 8.58 4.60 -8.00
N LYS A 27 9.68 4.55 -8.75
CA LYS A 27 9.75 3.81 -10.02
C LYS A 27 9.67 2.30 -9.84
N GLN A 28 10.25 1.77 -8.76
CA GLN A 28 10.25 0.34 -8.49
C GLN A 28 8.88 -0.22 -8.11
N ILE A 29 8.00 0.59 -7.51
CA ILE A 29 6.66 0.11 -7.12
C ILE A 29 5.69 0.05 -8.30
N VAL A 30 5.92 0.81 -9.37
CA VAL A 30 5.08 0.81 -10.57
C VAL A 30 5.06 -0.56 -11.23
N GLY A 31 3.85 -1.06 -11.55
CA GLY A 31 3.66 -2.35 -12.20
C GLY A 31 2.38 -3.05 -11.79
N THR A 32 2.26 -4.30 -12.23
CA THR A 32 1.17 -5.21 -11.88
C THR A 32 1.69 -6.27 -10.92
N TRP A 33 0.96 -6.47 -9.83
CA TRP A 33 1.35 -7.31 -8.72
C TRP A 33 0.25 -8.31 -8.39
N LYS A 34 0.64 -9.57 -8.20
CA LYS A 34 -0.22 -10.67 -7.76
C LYS A 34 -0.07 -10.87 -6.26
N LEU A 35 -1.17 -10.92 -5.52
CA LEU A 35 -1.15 -11.21 -4.08
C LEU A 35 -0.68 -12.64 -3.83
N THR A 36 0.25 -12.80 -2.89
CA THR A 36 0.73 -14.10 -2.42
C THR A 36 0.31 -14.40 -0.99
N SER A 37 0.14 -13.36 -0.15
CA SER A 37 -0.42 -13.52 1.19
C SER A 37 -1.01 -12.22 1.73
N TRP A 38 -2.01 -12.35 2.62
CA TRP A 38 -2.52 -11.26 3.44
C TRP A 38 -2.68 -11.75 4.88
N LEU A 39 -1.94 -11.13 5.79
CA LEU A 39 -1.95 -11.42 7.21
C LEU A 39 -2.35 -10.18 8.00
N ILE A 40 -3.06 -10.38 9.09
CA ILE A 40 -3.23 -9.38 10.16
C ILE A 40 -2.43 -9.90 11.36
N LYS A 41 -1.43 -9.13 11.78
CA LYS A 41 -0.59 -9.44 12.95
C LYS A 41 -1.00 -8.55 14.12
N PHE A 42 -1.31 -9.17 15.26
CA PHE A 42 -1.69 -8.51 16.49
C PHE A 42 -0.47 -8.22 17.38
N ASP A 43 -0.60 -7.26 18.28
CA ASP A 43 0.43 -6.88 19.27
C ASP A 43 0.85 -8.06 20.18
N GLY A 44 -0.03 -9.02 20.46
CA GLY A 44 0.26 -10.27 21.13
C GLY A 44 1.08 -11.31 20.34
N GLY A 45 1.43 -11.01 19.06
CA GLY A 45 2.19 -11.90 18.18
C GLY A 45 1.36 -12.86 17.34
N ASP A 46 0.07 -13.03 17.64
CA ASP A 46 -0.86 -13.84 16.86
C ASP A 46 -1.07 -13.27 15.46
N THR A 47 -1.36 -14.14 14.50
CA THR A 47 -1.73 -13.76 13.13
C THR A 47 -3.05 -14.39 12.71
N VAL A 48 -3.80 -13.69 11.85
CA VAL A 48 -4.96 -14.24 11.14
C VAL A 48 -4.88 -13.93 9.65
N GLU A 49 -5.48 -14.78 8.84
CA GLU A 49 -5.66 -14.60 7.41
C GLU A 49 -7.10 -14.15 7.15
N PRO A 50 -7.36 -12.84 6.93
CA PRO A 50 -8.72 -12.31 6.89
C PRO A 50 -9.55 -12.88 5.71
N TYR A 51 -8.89 -13.30 4.63
CA TYR A 51 -9.53 -13.94 3.47
C TYR A 51 -9.06 -15.39 3.27
N GLY A 52 -8.68 -16.04 4.38
CA GLY A 52 -8.22 -17.42 4.38
C GLY A 52 -6.87 -17.63 3.67
N PRO A 53 -6.44 -18.89 3.55
CA PRO A 53 -5.21 -19.22 2.88
C PRO A 53 -5.34 -19.04 1.36
N ASN A 54 -4.27 -18.55 0.74
CA ASN A 54 -4.17 -18.32 -0.70
C ASN A 54 -5.25 -17.38 -1.28
N PRO A 55 -5.47 -16.18 -0.73
CA PRO A 55 -6.38 -15.20 -1.29
C PRO A 55 -5.97 -14.84 -2.71
N LYS A 56 -6.93 -14.48 -3.55
CA LYS A 56 -6.65 -13.98 -4.90
C LYS A 56 -6.62 -12.47 -4.86
N GLY A 57 -5.60 -11.85 -5.47
CA GLY A 57 -5.54 -10.39 -5.52
C GLY A 57 -4.66 -9.90 -6.65
N ARG A 58 -5.01 -8.71 -7.14
CA ARG A 58 -4.21 -7.94 -8.08
C ARG A 58 -4.14 -6.50 -7.64
N LEU A 59 -2.94 -5.94 -7.74
CA LEU A 59 -2.66 -4.55 -7.51
C LEU A 59 -1.98 -4.00 -8.76
N VAL A 60 -2.52 -2.90 -9.28
CA VAL A 60 -1.94 -2.15 -10.41
C VAL A 60 -1.55 -0.77 -9.90
N ILE A 61 -0.29 -0.42 -10.10
CA ILE A 61 0.27 0.89 -9.77
C ILE A 61 0.86 1.46 -11.07
N THR A 62 0.35 2.60 -11.52
CA THR A 62 0.80 3.21 -12.76
C THR A 62 1.73 4.39 -12.53
N SER A 63 2.52 4.76 -13.54
CA SER A 63 3.37 5.95 -13.55
C SER A 63 2.57 7.27 -13.46
N GLU A 64 1.29 7.24 -13.84
CA GLU A 64 0.36 8.37 -13.77
C GLU A 64 -0.35 8.48 -12.41
N GLU A 65 0.24 7.84 -11.36
CA GLU A 65 -0.23 7.88 -9.97
C GLU A 65 -1.59 7.21 -9.73
N HIS A 66 -2.00 6.26 -10.58
CA HIS A 66 -3.20 5.46 -10.33
C HIS A 66 -2.87 4.20 -9.53
N TRP A 67 -3.74 3.94 -8.55
CA TRP A 67 -3.75 2.75 -7.73
C TRP A 67 -5.07 2.01 -7.91
N ILE A 68 -5.00 0.73 -8.23
CA ILE A 68 -6.17 -0.15 -8.34
C ILE A 68 -5.85 -1.45 -7.62
N ILE A 69 -6.63 -1.80 -6.61
CA ILE A 69 -6.47 -3.03 -5.85
C ILE A 69 -7.78 -3.81 -5.82
N ILE A 70 -7.70 -5.11 -6.05
CA ILE A 70 -8.80 -6.05 -5.90
C ILE A 70 -8.25 -7.28 -5.19
N ILE A 71 -8.90 -7.67 -4.08
CA ILE A 71 -8.58 -8.88 -3.31
C ILE A 71 -9.87 -9.63 -3.04
N THR A 72 -9.84 -10.95 -3.16
CA THR A 72 -10.97 -11.83 -2.83
C THR A 72 -10.47 -13.07 -2.12
N GLU A 73 -11.34 -13.72 -1.37
CA GLU A 73 -11.13 -15.11 -0.93
C GLU A 73 -10.91 -16.05 -2.11
N ALA A 74 -10.17 -17.15 -1.89
CA ALA A 74 -9.81 -18.10 -2.95
C ALA A 74 -11.02 -18.89 -3.49
N ASN A 75 -11.90 -19.36 -2.60
CA ASN A 75 -12.91 -20.37 -2.90
C ASN A 75 -14.32 -19.78 -2.99
N ARG A 76 -14.50 -18.76 -3.84
CA ARG A 76 -15.80 -18.10 -4.06
C ARG A 76 -16.60 -18.85 -5.13
N GLY A 77 -17.86 -19.15 -4.82
CA GLY A 77 -18.81 -19.73 -5.75
C GLY A 77 -19.84 -18.69 -6.25
N PRO A 78 -20.69 -19.05 -7.24
CA PRO A 78 -21.77 -18.18 -7.68
C PRO A 78 -22.85 -18.04 -6.61
N ALA A 79 -23.33 -16.80 -6.41
CA ALA A 79 -24.44 -16.53 -5.49
C ALA A 79 -25.75 -17.14 -5.99
N LYS A 80 -26.51 -17.79 -5.10
CA LYS A 80 -27.82 -18.40 -5.37
C LYS A 80 -28.97 -17.61 -4.78
N ASN A 81 -28.70 -16.77 -3.76
CA ASN A 81 -29.66 -15.95 -3.03
C ASN A 81 -29.05 -14.62 -2.58
N SER A 82 -29.76 -13.82 -1.82
CA SER A 82 -29.31 -12.51 -1.33
C SER A 82 -28.19 -12.62 -0.29
N ASP A 83 -28.24 -13.64 0.57
CA ASP A 83 -27.22 -13.85 1.61
C ASP A 83 -25.88 -14.26 1.01
N ASP A 84 -25.91 -15.11 -0.04
CA ASP A 84 -24.70 -15.42 -0.81
C ASP A 84 -24.09 -14.19 -1.49
N LYS A 85 -24.95 -13.25 -1.98
CA LYS A 85 -24.45 -11.99 -2.56
C LYS A 85 -23.79 -11.10 -1.52
N ALA A 86 -24.38 -11.00 -0.31
CA ALA A 86 -23.78 -10.29 0.81
C ALA A 86 -22.44 -10.91 1.20
N ALA A 87 -22.37 -12.23 1.37
CA ALA A 87 -21.13 -12.95 1.67
C ALA A 87 -20.04 -12.75 0.59
N LEU A 88 -20.43 -12.72 -0.70
CA LEU A 88 -19.50 -12.41 -1.78
C LEU A 88 -18.95 -10.98 -1.67
N LEU A 89 -19.76 -10.00 -1.29
CA LEU A 89 -19.31 -8.63 -1.07
C LEU A 89 -18.35 -8.55 0.14
N ASP A 90 -18.69 -9.21 1.25
CA ASP A 90 -17.88 -9.25 2.47
C ASP A 90 -16.53 -9.96 2.26
N SER A 91 -16.47 -10.93 1.34
CA SER A 91 -15.25 -11.65 0.95
C SER A 91 -14.43 -10.96 -0.16
N MET A 92 -14.64 -9.65 -0.34
CA MET A 92 -13.94 -8.84 -1.34
C MET A 92 -13.51 -7.49 -0.77
N LEU A 93 -12.31 -7.07 -1.16
CA LEU A 93 -11.83 -5.70 -1.02
C LEU A 93 -11.46 -5.21 -2.41
N ALA A 94 -12.04 -4.10 -2.82
CA ALA A 94 -11.65 -3.43 -4.05
C ALA A 94 -11.74 -1.93 -3.87
N TYR A 95 -10.70 -1.21 -4.27
CA TYR A 95 -10.74 0.24 -4.40
C TYR A 95 -9.72 0.74 -5.41
N SER A 96 -9.97 1.95 -5.91
CA SER A 96 -9.04 2.70 -6.74
C SER A 96 -8.86 4.12 -6.23
N GLY A 97 -7.88 4.81 -6.79
CA GLY A 97 -7.64 6.22 -6.49
C GLY A 97 -6.30 6.71 -7.03
N LYS A 98 -6.01 7.95 -6.69
CA LYS A 98 -4.70 8.55 -6.92
C LYS A 98 -3.81 8.32 -5.71
N TYR A 99 -2.53 8.02 -5.94
CA TYR A 99 -1.57 7.85 -4.85
C TYR A 99 -0.50 8.95 -4.84
N THR A 100 0.12 9.11 -3.68
CA THR A 100 1.34 9.89 -3.48
C THR A 100 2.34 9.05 -2.70
N ILE A 101 3.64 9.29 -2.88
CA ILE A 101 4.72 8.63 -2.13
C ILE A 101 5.47 9.68 -1.32
N ASP A 102 5.74 9.34 -0.06
CA ASP A 102 6.58 10.11 0.86
C ASP A 102 7.49 9.13 1.62
N GLY A 103 8.76 9.07 1.24
CA GLY A 103 9.72 8.11 1.75
C GLY A 103 9.29 6.67 1.49
N ASP A 104 9.08 5.91 2.56
CA ASP A 104 8.61 4.52 2.55
C ASP A 104 7.07 4.38 2.60
N ARG A 105 6.33 5.51 2.51
CA ARG A 105 4.87 5.54 2.62
C ARG A 105 4.24 5.82 1.27
N ILE A 106 3.22 5.04 0.94
CA ILE A 106 2.32 5.30 -0.18
C ILE A 106 0.92 5.55 0.37
N SER A 107 0.34 6.68 -0.01
CA SER A 107 -1.00 7.09 0.43
C SER A 107 -1.90 7.22 -0.78
N THR A 108 -2.95 6.39 -0.84
CA THR A 108 -3.96 6.42 -1.90
C THR A 108 -5.17 7.21 -1.42
N ARG A 109 -5.54 8.25 -2.15
CA ARG A 109 -6.82 8.92 -1.99
C ARG A 109 -7.86 8.18 -2.82
N VAL A 110 -8.70 7.42 -2.14
CA VAL A 110 -9.70 6.54 -2.77
C VAL A 110 -10.78 7.38 -3.44
N ASP A 111 -11.09 7.07 -4.70
CA ASP A 111 -12.15 7.69 -5.51
C ASP A 111 -13.31 6.71 -5.78
N MET A 112 -13.05 5.41 -5.84
CA MET A 112 -14.04 4.34 -5.97
C MET A 112 -13.72 3.19 -5.04
N SER A 113 -14.73 2.58 -4.43
CA SER A 113 -14.56 1.42 -3.56
C SER A 113 -15.76 0.47 -3.63
N SER A 114 -15.52 -0.82 -3.41
CA SER A 114 -16.57 -1.83 -3.17
C SER A 114 -17.21 -1.70 -1.79
N ASN A 115 -16.65 -0.89 -0.90
CA ASN A 115 -17.15 -0.69 0.45
C ASN A 115 -16.93 0.77 0.86
N GLU A 116 -18.00 1.48 1.20
CA GLU A 116 -18.02 2.91 1.54
C GLU A 116 -17.23 3.26 2.79
N ILE A 117 -16.78 2.28 3.59
CA ILE A 117 -15.85 2.54 4.70
C ILE A 117 -14.50 3.12 4.25
N TYR A 118 -14.13 2.96 2.98
CA TYR A 118 -12.89 3.50 2.38
C TYR A 118 -13.09 4.87 1.73
N THR A 119 -14.27 5.47 1.84
CA THR A 119 -14.60 6.81 1.31
C THR A 119 -14.81 7.83 2.43
N GLY A 120 -15.09 9.08 2.12
CA GLY A 120 -15.33 10.14 3.09
C GLY A 120 -14.14 10.36 4.03
N ALA A 121 -14.34 10.28 5.33
CA ALA A 121 -13.28 10.51 6.33
C ALA A 121 -12.11 9.49 6.23
N ASN A 122 -12.37 8.29 5.72
CA ASN A 122 -11.40 7.21 5.57
C ASN A 122 -10.86 7.07 4.14
N GLN A 123 -11.09 8.04 3.27
CA GLN A 123 -10.66 7.97 1.86
C GLN A 123 -9.14 7.87 1.66
N ASN A 124 -8.32 8.24 2.65
CA ASN A 124 -6.88 8.12 2.55
C ASN A 124 -6.41 6.78 3.14
N GLN A 125 -5.97 5.87 2.27
CA GLN A 125 -5.40 4.58 2.64
C GLN A 125 -3.89 4.65 2.53
N THR A 126 -3.20 4.60 3.69
CA THR A 126 -1.73 4.67 3.75
C THR A 126 -1.14 3.30 4.01
N HIS A 127 -0.08 2.96 3.29
CA HIS A 127 0.73 1.77 3.50
C HIS A 127 2.21 2.16 3.62
N ILE A 128 2.93 1.42 4.44
CA ILE A 128 4.40 1.39 4.43
C ILE A 128 4.77 0.33 3.40
N PHE A 129 5.66 0.64 2.46
CA PHE A 129 6.02 -0.31 1.42
C PHE A 129 7.52 -0.62 1.41
N ASN A 130 7.83 -1.85 1.01
CA ASN A 130 9.20 -2.27 0.68
C ASN A 130 9.16 -3.08 -0.61
N VAL A 131 10.08 -2.77 -1.55
CA VAL A 131 10.24 -3.50 -2.82
C VAL A 131 11.63 -4.13 -2.85
N GLU A 132 11.68 -5.43 -3.05
CA GLU A 132 12.91 -6.20 -3.22
C GLU A 132 12.80 -7.06 -4.48
N GLY A 133 13.35 -6.57 -5.59
CA GLY A 133 13.27 -7.24 -6.89
C GLY A 133 11.81 -7.42 -7.35
N ASN A 134 11.33 -8.66 -7.40
CA ASN A 134 9.96 -9.00 -7.80
C ASN A 134 8.98 -9.09 -6.62
N LYS A 135 9.39 -8.76 -5.40
CA LYS A 135 8.56 -8.82 -4.21
C LYS A 135 8.22 -7.42 -3.73
N LEU A 136 6.94 -7.18 -3.46
CA LEU A 136 6.43 -5.97 -2.79
C LEU A 136 5.76 -6.39 -1.49
N VAL A 137 6.10 -5.73 -0.40
CA VAL A 137 5.41 -5.85 0.90
C VAL A 137 4.74 -4.53 1.21
N LEU A 138 3.45 -4.58 1.53
CA LEU A 138 2.66 -3.45 2.00
C LEU A 138 2.24 -3.71 3.45
N GLY A 139 2.62 -2.81 4.35
CA GLY A 139 2.20 -2.80 5.75
C GLY A 139 1.17 -1.71 6.01
N THR A 140 0.07 -1.99 6.71
CA THR A 140 -0.80 -0.91 7.20
C THR A 140 -0.17 -0.24 8.42
N PRO A 141 -0.42 1.05 8.69
CA PRO A 141 -0.14 1.62 10.00
C PRO A 141 -0.84 0.82 11.12
N GLU A 142 -0.21 0.77 12.30
CA GLU A 142 -0.84 0.14 13.47
C GLU A 142 -2.15 0.86 13.81
N ARG A 143 -3.21 0.08 14.03
CA ARG A 143 -4.53 0.57 14.40
C ARG A 143 -5.29 -0.44 15.26
N ILE A 144 -6.34 0.00 15.93
CA ILE A 144 -7.27 -0.92 16.61
C ILE A 144 -7.92 -1.81 15.54
N SER A 145 -7.86 -3.11 15.78
CA SER A 145 -8.35 -4.12 14.84
C SER A 145 -9.88 -4.14 14.78
N ALA A 146 -10.41 -4.19 13.57
CA ALA A 146 -11.84 -4.46 13.35
C ALA A 146 -12.18 -5.95 13.58
N VAL A 147 -11.20 -6.85 13.41
CA VAL A 147 -11.38 -8.31 13.59
C VAL A 147 -11.36 -8.71 15.05
N ARG A 148 -10.55 -8.03 15.88
CA ARG A 148 -10.47 -8.23 17.35
C ARG A 148 -10.53 -6.87 18.03
N PRO A 149 -11.71 -6.37 18.39
CA PRO A 149 -11.86 -5.07 19.05
C PRO A 149 -11.01 -4.95 20.31
N GLY A 150 -10.33 -3.81 20.47
CA GLY A 150 -9.46 -3.54 21.62
C GLY A 150 -8.01 -3.99 21.46
N GLN A 151 -7.67 -4.83 20.47
CA GLN A 151 -6.28 -5.19 20.16
C GLN A 151 -5.74 -4.32 19.01
N LYS A 152 -4.48 -3.95 19.11
CA LYS A 152 -3.78 -3.29 18.02
C LYS A 152 -3.29 -4.33 17.00
N ALA A 153 -3.29 -3.96 15.73
CA ALA A 153 -2.85 -4.83 14.68
C ALA A 153 -2.29 -4.05 13.48
N VAL A 154 -1.47 -4.76 12.70
CA VAL A 154 -0.97 -4.32 11.39
C VAL A 154 -1.39 -5.34 10.33
N GLY A 155 -1.86 -4.86 9.19
CA GLY A 155 -2.07 -5.69 8.01
C GLY A 155 -0.76 -5.80 7.24
N ILE A 156 -0.42 -7.00 6.76
CA ILE A 156 0.77 -7.26 5.96
C ILE A 156 0.32 -7.98 4.68
N LEU A 157 0.50 -7.33 3.54
CA LEU A 157 0.18 -7.88 2.23
C LEU A 157 1.49 -8.11 1.46
N THR A 158 1.68 -9.33 0.99
CA THR A 158 2.85 -9.70 0.19
C THR A 158 2.42 -9.95 -1.25
N TRP A 159 3.15 -9.37 -2.17
CA TRP A 159 2.86 -9.39 -3.60
C TRP A 159 4.08 -9.82 -4.40
N GLU A 160 3.82 -10.46 -5.53
CA GLU A 160 4.82 -10.81 -6.53
C GLU A 160 4.52 -10.09 -7.84
N ARG A 161 5.55 -9.55 -8.50
CA ARG A 161 5.40 -8.84 -9.77
C ARG A 161 4.94 -9.78 -10.87
N GLU A 162 3.86 -9.42 -11.54
CA GLU A 162 3.44 -10.10 -12.79
C GLU A 162 4.29 -9.59 -13.97
N ARG A 163 4.65 -10.51 -14.85
CA ARG A 163 5.40 -10.23 -16.09
C ARG A 163 4.46 -10.08 -17.27
#